data_b0a0afffc1bba9f16b86fcd56ce26860
#
_entry.id   b0a0afffc1bba9f16b86fcd56ce26860
#
_cell.length_a   1.000
_cell.length_b   1.000
_cell.length_c   1.000
_cell.angle_alpha   90.00
_cell.angle_beta   90.00
_cell.angle_gamma   90.00
#
_symmetry.space_group_name_H-M   'P 1'
#
loop_
_entity.id
_entity.type
_entity.pdbx_description
1 polymer ?
#
loop_
_entity_poly.entity_id
_entity_poly.type
_entity_poly.pdbx_seq_one_letter_code
_entity_poly.pdbx_strand_id
1 'polypeptide(L)'
;FLIAVVLLMMINFIINYHHEVTKEKHTPMADFKTKVEMAPMKEYNDPDFGYVVKYPCFFQQEDTSVSGYQGYARFSFTNHANIILESYVTPNNSNTLQACADSLAQKLHSERTMQASNKAFILSGPAYENGVRVDGYSHYDKFIKSGRILFVYSLTYPDSYKPAMPRLFKLIDDWKVLGAY
;
A
#
# COMPACT_ATOMS: atom_id res chain seq x y z
N PHE A 1 -27.38 4.13 -52.21
CA PHE A 1 -26.10 4.76 -51.87
C PHE A 1 -26.08 5.30 -50.45
N LEU A 2 -27.07 6.12 -50.07
CA LEU A 2 -27.14 6.77 -48.75
C LEU A 2 -27.20 5.74 -47.57
N ILE A 3 -27.97 4.68 -47.74
CA ILE A 3 -28.13 3.61 -46.72
C ILE A 3 -26.79 2.89 -46.46
N ALA A 4 -25.99 2.65 -47.51
CA ALA A 4 -24.68 2.00 -47.38
C ALA A 4 -23.68 2.89 -46.61
N VAL A 5 -23.73 4.21 -46.81
CA VAL A 5 -22.86 5.15 -46.10
C VAL A 5 -23.22 5.22 -44.60
N VAL A 6 -24.52 5.23 -44.28
CA VAL A 6 -24.99 5.24 -42.87
C VAL A 6 -24.61 3.95 -42.16
N LEU A 7 -24.74 2.78 -42.85
CA LEU A 7 -24.33 1.50 -42.29
C LEU A 7 -22.82 1.45 -41.99
N LEU A 8 -21.99 1.96 -42.91
CA LEU A 8 -20.53 2.04 -42.73
C LEU A 8 -20.15 2.95 -41.55
N MET A 9 -20.85 4.08 -41.38
CA MET A 9 -20.63 4.97 -40.23
C MET A 9 -21.03 4.32 -38.89
N MET A 10 -22.13 3.58 -38.83
CA MET A 10 -22.56 2.85 -37.64
C MET A 10 -21.58 1.73 -37.30
N ILE A 11 -21.08 0.97 -38.28
CA ILE A 11 -20.08 -0.07 -38.04
C ILE A 11 -18.78 0.54 -37.49
N ASN A 12 -18.30 1.64 -38.08
CA ASN A 12 -17.11 2.33 -37.60
C ASN A 12 -17.29 2.88 -36.18
N PHE A 13 -18.46 3.43 -35.86
CA PHE A 13 -18.78 3.88 -34.51
C PHE A 13 -18.78 2.74 -33.48
N ILE A 14 -19.38 1.60 -33.83
CA ILE A 14 -19.43 0.42 -32.96
C ILE A 14 -18.01 -0.13 -32.74
N ILE A 15 -17.19 -0.21 -33.80
CA ILE A 15 -15.81 -0.70 -33.70
C ILE A 15 -14.97 0.23 -32.82
N ASN A 16 -15.05 1.54 -33.02
CA ASN A 16 -14.32 2.53 -32.22
C ASN A 16 -14.77 2.53 -30.77
N TYR A 17 -16.08 2.45 -30.51
CA TYR A 17 -16.63 2.36 -29.17
C TYR A 17 -16.15 1.09 -28.44
N HIS A 18 -16.18 -0.07 -29.11
CA HIS A 18 -15.63 -1.31 -28.55
C HIS A 18 -14.12 -1.22 -28.30
N HIS A 19 -13.39 -0.57 -29.16
CA HIS A 19 -11.94 -0.39 -29.02
C HIS A 19 -11.60 0.52 -27.82
N GLU A 20 -12.32 1.62 -27.61
CA GLU A 20 -12.13 2.50 -26.45
C GLU A 20 -12.52 1.82 -25.15
N VAL A 21 -13.69 1.16 -25.10
CA VAL A 21 -14.13 0.41 -23.91
C VAL A 21 -13.17 -0.73 -23.57
N THR A 22 -12.55 -1.36 -24.58
CA THR A 22 -11.56 -2.41 -24.36
C THR A 22 -10.23 -1.83 -23.86
N LYS A 23 -9.82 -0.66 -24.36
CA LYS A 23 -8.62 0.05 -23.87
C LYS A 23 -8.76 0.49 -22.41
N GLU A 24 -9.91 1.03 -22.00
CA GLU A 24 -10.15 1.40 -20.59
C GLU A 24 -10.10 0.19 -19.66
N LYS A 25 -10.56 -0.98 -20.12
CA LYS A 25 -10.54 -2.23 -19.33
C LYS A 25 -9.13 -2.83 -19.15
N HIS A 26 -8.18 -2.48 -20.00
CA HIS A 26 -6.82 -3.05 -20.02
C HIS A 26 -5.72 -2.02 -19.68
N THR A 27 -6.03 -0.99 -18.94
CA THR A 27 -4.97 -0.12 -18.42
C THR A 27 -4.18 -0.86 -17.33
N PRO A 28 -2.86 -0.62 -17.20
CA PRO A 28 -2.04 -1.25 -16.15
C PRO A 28 -2.63 -1.08 -14.75
N MET A 29 -3.26 0.07 -14.46
CA MET A 29 -3.92 0.34 -13.20
C MET A 29 -5.20 -0.52 -13.02
N ALA A 30 -6.02 -0.69 -14.07
CA ALA A 30 -7.22 -1.52 -14.00
C ALA A 30 -6.87 -3.00 -13.82
N ASP A 31 -5.84 -3.47 -14.49
CA ASP A 31 -5.32 -4.83 -14.34
C ASP A 31 -4.76 -5.05 -12.93
N PHE A 32 -4.04 -4.07 -12.38
CA PHE A 32 -3.56 -4.11 -11.01
C PHE A 32 -4.72 -4.16 -10.01
N LYS A 33 -5.74 -3.31 -10.18
CA LYS A 33 -6.94 -3.32 -9.32
C LYS A 33 -7.59 -4.69 -9.29
N THR A 34 -7.84 -5.28 -10.46
CA THR A 34 -8.44 -6.62 -10.57
C THR A 34 -7.57 -7.68 -9.87
N LYS A 35 -6.24 -7.62 -10.09
CA LYS A 35 -5.30 -8.54 -9.42
C LYS A 35 -5.36 -8.38 -7.90
N VAL A 36 -5.32 -7.16 -7.38
CA VAL A 36 -5.39 -6.91 -5.92
C VAL A 36 -6.69 -7.43 -5.34
N GLU A 37 -7.83 -7.20 -6.00
CA GLU A 37 -9.14 -7.62 -5.52
C GLU A 37 -9.30 -9.15 -5.48
N MET A 38 -8.74 -9.86 -6.44
CA MET A 38 -8.92 -11.31 -6.61
C MET A 38 -7.77 -12.16 -6.04
N ALA A 39 -6.60 -11.58 -5.81
CA ALA A 39 -5.42 -12.34 -5.41
C ALA A 39 -5.60 -13.03 -4.06
N PRO A 40 -5.19 -14.29 -3.93
CA PRO A 40 -4.95 -14.90 -2.63
C PRO A 40 -3.90 -14.11 -1.85
N MET A 41 -4.03 -14.08 -0.52
CA MET A 41 -3.03 -13.50 0.36
C MET A 41 -2.06 -14.58 0.81
N LYS A 42 -0.78 -14.27 0.79
CA LYS A 42 0.27 -15.01 1.48
C LYS A 42 0.49 -14.42 2.86
N GLU A 43 1.05 -15.20 3.76
CA GLU A 43 1.43 -14.78 5.10
C GLU A 43 2.95 -14.86 5.25
N TYR A 44 3.50 -13.82 5.85
CA TYR A 44 4.87 -13.80 6.35
C TYR A 44 4.81 -13.80 7.89
N ASN A 45 5.52 -14.73 8.49
CA ASN A 45 5.69 -14.83 9.94
C ASN A 45 7.11 -14.37 10.26
N ASP A 46 7.22 -13.31 11.04
CA ASP A 46 8.52 -12.85 11.51
C ASP A 46 9.07 -13.79 12.58
N PRO A 47 10.28 -14.34 12.41
CA PRO A 47 10.84 -15.34 13.32
C PRO A 47 11.26 -14.75 14.67
N ASP A 48 11.62 -13.47 14.72
CA ASP A 48 12.21 -12.85 15.91
C ASP A 48 11.14 -12.23 16.81
N PHE A 49 10.12 -11.62 16.22
CA PHE A 49 9.08 -10.90 16.94
C PHE A 49 7.71 -11.60 16.90
N GLY A 50 7.56 -12.66 16.11
CA GLY A 50 6.36 -13.49 16.06
C GLY A 50 5.11 -12.78 15.52
N TYR A 51 5.24 -11.65 14.82
CA TYR A 51 4.12 -11.00 14.17
C TYR A 51 3.90 -11.56 12.77
N VAL A 52 2.69 -11.41 12.28
CA VAL A 52 2.29 -11.90 10.95
C VAL A 52 1.81 -10.72 10.11
N VAL A 53 2.27 -10.65 8.87
CA VAL A 53 1.72 -9.76 7.85
C VAL A 53 1.19 -10.56 6.66
N LYS A 54 0.10 -10.08 6.06
CA LYS A 54 -0.48 -10.65 4.85
C LYS A 54 -0.14 -9.78 3.66
N TYR A 55 0.17 -10.39 2.55
CA TYR A 55 0.46 -9.67 1.31
C TYR A 55 -0.10 -10.41 0.09
N PRO A 56 -0.44 -9.71 -1.03
CA PRO A 56 -0.94 -10.37 -2.23
C PRO A 56 0.09 -11.34 -2.81
N CYS A 57 -0.35 -12.52 -3.25
CA CYS A 57 0.53 -13.59 -3.70
C CYS A 57 1.42 -13.22 -4.91
N PHE A 58 1.07 -12.19 -5.66
CA PHE A 58 1.81 -11.70 -6.82
C PHE A 58 2.87 -10.62 -6.49
N PHE A 59 2.93 -10.17 -5.23
CA PHE A 59 4.06 -9.38 -4.73
C PHE A 59 5.25 -10.29 -4.54
N GLN A 60 6.43 -9.79 -4.87
CA GLN A 60 7.69 -10.49 -4.69
C GLN A 60 8.28 -10.12 -3.32
N GLN A 61 8.58 -11.12 -2.52
CA GLN A 61 9.36 -10.91 -1.30
C GLN A 61 10.82 -10.68 -1.68
N GLU A 62 11.39 -9.60 -1.19
CA GLU A 62 12.78 -9.24 -1.44
C GLU A 62 13.72 -9.79 -0.35
N ASP A 63 14.98 -9.99 -0.71
CA ASP A 63 16.01 -10.29 0.28
C ASP A 63 16.32 -9.04 1.09
N THR A 64 16.10 -9.13 2.39
CA THR A 64 16.24 -8.02 3.33
C THR A 64 17.38 -8.22 4.34
N SER A 65 18.28 -9.14 4.07
CA SER A 65 19.41 -9.49 4.95
C SER A 65 20.34 -8.31 5.29
N VAL A 66 20.31 -7.24 4.51
CA VAL A 66 21.14 -6.03 4.69
C VAL A 66 20.36 -4.88 5.34
N SER A 67 19.10 -5.09 5.73
CA SER A 67 18.29 -4.04 6.37
C SER A 67 18.84 -3.66 7.75
N GLY A 68 18.85 -2.34 8.02
CA GLY A 68 19.17 -1.81 9.36
C GLY A 68 18.03 -1.91 10.37
N TYR A 69 16.84 -2.39 9.96
CA TYR A 69 15.68 -2.57 10.83
C TYR A 69 15.58 -4.00 11.35
N GLN A 70 15.06 -4.14 12.57
CA GLN A 70 14.76 -5.45 13.14
C GLN A 70 13.41 -5.96 12.60
N GLY A 71 13.29 -7.27 12.40
CA GLY A 71 12.05 -7.87 11.89
C GLY A 71 11.63 -7.30 10.53
N TYR A 72 12.58 -6.98 9.66
CA TYR A 72 12.28 -6.32 8.40
C TYR A 72 11.90 -7.32 7.30
N ALA A 73 10.76 -7.08 6.68
CA ALA A 73 10.36 -7.78 5.46
C ALA A 73 9.81 -6.78 4.44
N ARG A 74 10.10 -7.03 3.18
CA ARG A 74 9.70 -6.17 2.06
C ARG A 74 9.09 -7.01 0.95
N PHE A 75 7.97 -6.53 0.43
CA PHE A 75 7.22 -7.15 -0.67
C PHE A 75 6.93 -6.08 -1.70
N SER A 76 7.33 -6.32 -2.95
CA SER A 76 7.19 -5.33 -4.01
C SER A 76 6.38 -5.83 -5.20
N PHE A 77 5.73 -4.88 -5.85
CA PHE A 77 5.16 -5.03 -7.18
C PHE A 77 5.72 -3.92 -8.07
N THR A 78 6.50 -4.31 -9.08
CA THR A 78 7.27 -3.38 -9.94
C THR A 78 6.78 -3.33 -11.37
N ASN A 79 5.71 -4.07 -11.73
CA ASN A 79 5.19 -4.08 -13.08
C ASN A 79 4.31 -2.84 -13.34
N HIS A 80 4.81 -1.88 -14.11
CA HIS A 80 4.20 -0.58 -14.43
C HIS A 80 3.98 0.39 -13.26
N ALA A 81 4.22 -0.04 -12.04
CA ALA A 81 4.14 0.79 -10.84
C ALA A 81 5.06 0.19 -9.76
N ASN A 82 5.71 1.04 -8.98
CA ASN A 82 6.47 0.59 -7.84
C ASN A 82 5.60 0.72 -6.58
N ILE A 83 5.01 -0.42 -6.15
CA ILE A 83 4.15 -0.49 -4.97
C ILE A 83 4.83 -1.42 -3.98
N ILE A 84 5.07 -0.92 -2.78
CA ILE A 84 5.91 -1.58 -1.79
C ILE A 84 5.13 -1.73 -0.49
N LEU A 85 5.08 -2.94 0.03
CA LEU A 85 4.66 -3.27 1.39
C LEU A 85 5.89 -3.59 2.22
N GLU A 86 6.03 -2.98 3.38
CA GLU A 86 7.14 -3.22 4.30
C GLU A 86 6.61 -3.46 5.71
N SER A 87 7.24 -4.38 6.41
CA SER A 87 6.99 -4.56 7.83
C SER A 87 8.31 -4.55 8.60
N TYR A 88 8.32 -3.94 9.78
CA TYR A 88 9.52 -3.86 10.62
C TYR A 88 9.18 -3.49 12.04
N VAL A 89 10.18 -3.61 12.90
CA VAL A 89 10.10 -3.18 14.31
C VAL A 89 11.09 -2.03 14.53
N THR A 90 10.63 -0.99 15.23
CA THR A 90 11.46 0.18 15.55
C THR A 90 11.33 0.54 17.04
N PRO A 91 12.40 1.05 17.68
CA PRO A 91 12.32 1.53 19.04
C PRO A 91 11.33 2.69 19.22
N ASN A 92 10.65 2.71 20.35
CA ASN A 92 9.77 3.79 20.77
C ASN A 92 10.25 4.39 22.09
N ASN A 93 10.66 5.64 22.04
CA ASN A 93 11.13 6.38 23.20
C ASN A 93 10.06 7.28 23.84
N SER A 94 8.85 7.29 23.26
CA SER A 94 7.75 8.14 23.74
C SER A 94 6.94 7.43 24.80
N ASN A 95 6.61 8.13 25.90
CA ASN A 95 5.82 7.56 26.99
C ASN A 95 4.37 7.30 26.60
N THR A 96 3.79 8.14 25.73
CA THR A 96 2.40 8.02 25.28
C THR A 96 2.31 7.74 23.78
N LEU A 97 1.23 7.09 23.39
CA LEU A 97 0.94 6.85 21.97
C LEU A 97 0.77 8.18 21.21
N GLN A 98 0.13 9.16 21.84
CA GLN A 98 -0.10 10.48 21.29
C GLN A 98 1.22 11.19 20.96
N ALA A 99 2.13 11.30 21.94
CA ALA A 99 3.43 11.94 21.75
C ALA A 99 4.28 11.22 20.69
N CYS A 100 4.17 9.87 20.63
CA CYS A 100 4.81 9.08 19.60
C CYS A 100 4.28 9.44 18.20
N ALA A 101 2.95 9.45 18.05
CA ALA A 101 2.29 9.76 16.79
C ALA A 101 2.61 11.19 16.32
N ASP A 102 2.59 12.17 17.22
CA ASP A 102 2.91 13.58 16.91
C ASP A 102 4.36 13.73 16.42
N SER A 103 5.30 13.11 17.14
CA SER A 103 6.72 13.15 16.78
C SER A 103 6.99 12.52 15.42
N LEU A 104 6.38 11.36 15.14
CA LEU A 104 6.54 10.66 13.85
C LEU A 104 5.83 11.41 12.72
N ALA A 105 4.62 11.94 12.95
CA ALA A 105 3.90 12.73 11.95
C ALA A 105 4.71 13.97 11.53
N GLN A 106 5.32 14.66 12.48
CA GLN A 106 6.19 15.81 12.20
C GLN A 106 7.43 15.37 11.40
N LYS A 107 8.08 14.28 11.82
CA LYS A 107 9.29 13.76 11.16
C LYS A 107 9.02 13.30 9.72
N LEU A 108 7.85 12.69 9.48
CA LEU A 108 7.46 12.14 8.18
C LEU A 108 6.62 13.10 7.34
N HIS A 109 6.39 14.32 7.82
CA HIS A 109 5.51 15.31 7.16
C HIS A 109 4.12 14.74 6.80
N SER A 110 3.53 13.98 7.73
CA SER A 110 2.37 13.14 7.48
C SER A 110 1.14 13.59 8.24
N GLU A 111 -0.03 13.30 7.68
CA GLU A 111 -1.29 13.38 8.38
C GLU A 111 -1.46 12.17 9.31
N ARG A 112 -2.15 12.39 10.42
CA ARG A 112 -2.34 11.38 11.46
C ARG A 112 -3.80 11.02 11.64
N THR A 113 -4.06 9.71 11.75
CA THR A 113 -5.35 9.16 12.18
C THR A 113 -5.13 8.23 13.37
N MET A 114 -5.79 8.51 14.49
CA MET A 114 -5.77 7.63 15.67
C MET A 114 -6.83 6.53 15.51
N GLN A 115 -6.47 5.28 15.82
CA GLN A 115 -7.43 4.18 15.85
C GLN A 115 -8.11 4.09 17.22
N ALA A 116 -9.38 3.64 17.22
CA ALA A 116 -10.21 3.55 18.44
C ALA A 116 -9.65 2.62 19.53
N SER A 117 -8.71 1.74 19.19
CA SER A 117 -8.07 0.83 20.15
C SER A 117 -7.08 1.49 21.10
N ASN A 118 -6.78 2.78 20.94
CA ASN A 118 -5.76 3.55 21.67
C ASN A 118 -4.35 2.93 21.70
N LYS A 119 -4.08 1.92 20.88
CA LYS A 119 -2.77 1.23 20.79
C LYS A 119 -2.10 1.40 19.43
N ALA A 120 -2.81 1.95 18.46
CA ALA A 120 -2.34 2.10 17.10
C ALA A 120 -2.71 3.46 16.51
N PHE A 121 -1.91 3.91 15.58
CA PHE A 121 -2.20 5.08 14.76
C PHE A 121 -1.75 4.83 13.32
N ILE A 122 -2.28 5.64 12.41
CA ILE A 122 -1.92 5.63 11.00
C ILE A 122 -1.31 6.99 10.66
N LEU A 123 -0.23 6.95 9.92
CA LEU A 123 0.34 8.12 9.25
C LEU A 123 0.19 7.95 7.74
N SER A 124 -0.20 9.01 7.07
CA SER A 124 -0.29 9.04 5.62
C SER A 124 0.16 10.39 5.08
N GLY A 125 0.75 10.41 3.92
CA GLY A 125 1.26 11.64 3.32
C GLY A 125 2.18 11.37 2.13
N PRO A 126 2.89 12.41 1.65
CA PRO A 126 3.89 12.26 0.61
C PRO A 126 5.00 11.32 1.04
N ALA A 127 5.49 10.49 0.12
CA ALA A 127 6.65 9.64 0.38
C ALA A 127 7.95 10.46 0.36
N TYR A 128 8.88 10.08 1.24
CA TYR A 128 10.22 10.67 1.32
C TYR A 128 11.27 9.56 1.26
N GLU A 129 12.34 9.80 0.52
CA GLU A 129 13.51 8.94 0.49
C GLU A 129 14.74 9.78 0.82
N ASN A 130 15.51 9.39 1.84
CA ASN A 130 16.67 10.14 2.33
C ASN A 130 16.38 11.63 2.64
N GLY A 131 15.16 11.92 3.11
CA GLY A 131 14.72 13.28 3.42
C GLY A 131 14.29 14.12 2.21
N VAL A 132 14.31 13.56 1.01
CA VAL A 132 13.81 14.18 -0.23
C VAL A 132 12.44 13.61 -0.57
N ARG A 133 11.49 14.49 -0.88
CA ARG A 133 10.16 14.08 -1.34
C ARG A 133 10.26 13.32 -2.66
N VAL A 134 9.58 12.20 -2.75
CA VAL A 134 9.43 11.43 -3.99
C VAL A 134 8.15 11.92 -4.69
N ASP A 135 8.31 12.63 -5.80
CA ASP A 135 7.17 13.20 -6.52
C ASP A 135 6.21 12.12 -7.04
N GLY A 136 4.91 12.34 -6.83
CA GLY A 136 3.86 11.44 -7.25
C GLY A 136 3.75 10.15 -6.45
N TYR A 137 4.41 10.08 -5.28
CA TYR A 137 4.32 8.95 -4.36
C TYR A 137 3.82 9.37 -2.98
N SER A 138 3.03 8.50 -2.40
CA SER A 138 2.52 8.61 -1.03
C SER A 138 2.82 7.36 -0.22
N HIS A 139 2.74 7.51 1.10
CA HIS A 139 2.82 6.40 2.03
C HIS A 139 1.56 6.29 2.89
N TYR A 140 1.32 5.10 3.44
CA TYR A 140 0.24 4.77 4.36
C TYR A 140 0.74 3.74 5.36
N ASP A 141 1.03 4.18 6.58
CA ASP A 141 1.76 3.41 7.57
C ASP A 141 0.93 3.22 8.82
N LYS A 142 0.79 1.98 9.27
CA LYS A 142 0.20 1.65 10.56
C LYS A 142 1.28 1.36 11.58
N PHE A 143 1.17 1.99 12.73
CA PHE A 143 2.03 1.80 13.89
C PHE A 143 1.23 1.19 15.03
N ILE A 144 1.73 0.10 15.61
CA ILE A 144 1.15 -0.57 16.78
C ILE A 144 2.18 -0.52 17.89
N LYS A 145 1.82 0.16 19.01
CA LYS A 145 2.71 0.31 20.16
C LYS A 145 2.63 -0.93 21.08
N SER A 146 3.81 -1.46 21.42
CA SER A 146 3.97 -2.51 22.43
C SER A 146 5.17 -2.18 23.31
N GLY A 147 4.93 -1.65 24.48
CA GLY A 147 6.00 -1.23 25.38
C GLY A 147 6.93 -0.18 24.76
N ARG A 148 8.19 -0.57 24.61
CA ARG A 148 9.27 0.29 24.05
C ARG A 148 9.52 0.07 22.56
N ILE A 149 8.64 -0.63 21.87
CA ILE A 149 8.75 -0.87 20.42
C ILE A 149 7.46 -0.47 19.70
N LEU A 150 7.61 -0.20 18.43
CA LEU A 150 6.53 -0.03 17.46
C LEU A 150 6.66 -1.12 16.41
N PHE A 151 5.59 -1.85 16.19
CA PHE A 151 5.43 -2.65 14.99
C PHE A 151 4.89 -1.75 13.90
N VAL A 152 5.48 -1.83 12.72
CA VAL A 152 5.13 -1.00 11.57
C VAL A 152 4.72 -1.87 10.41
N TYR A 153 3.62 -1.53 9.75
CA TYR A 153 3.24 -2.07 8.46
C TYR A 153 2.95 -0.91 7.53
N SER A 154 3.76 -0.78 6.51
CA SER A 154 3.86 0.36 5.61
C SER A 154 3.48 -0.02 4.19
N LEU A 155 2.85 0.91 3.48
CA LEU A 155 2.55 0.84 2.04
C LEU A 155 3.04 2.12 1.38
N THR A 156 3.99 2.00 0.46
CA THR A 156 4.42 3.09 -0.42
C THR A 156 3.88 2.85 -1.83
N TYR A 157 3.31 3.88 -2.45
CA TYR A 157 2.59 3.73 -3.72
C TYR A 157 2.56 5.01 -4.55
N PRO A 158 2.46 4.90 -5.89
CA PRO A 158 2.20 6.04 -6.76
C PRO A 158 0.78 6.58 -6.52
N ASP A 159 0.63 7.90 -6.41
CA ASP A 159 -0.66 8.59 -6.16
C ASP A 159 -1.74 8.20 -7.19
N SER A 160 -1.34 8.01 -8.45
CA SER A 160 -2.23 7.57 -9.52
C SER A 160 -2.87 6.20 -9.28
N TYR A 161 -2.23 5.32 -8.49
CA TYR A 161 -2.73 3.98 -8.19
C TYR A 161 -3.63 3.92 -6.95
N LYS A 162 -3.74 5.00 -6.17
CA LYS A 162 -4.56 5.06 -4.95
C LYS A 162 -5.99 4.50 -5.13
N PRO A 163 -6.73 4.83 -6.23
CA PRO A 163 -8.07 4.30 -6.44
C PRO A 163 -8.13 2.77 -6.69
N ALA A 164 -7.00 2.17 -7.03
CA ALA A 164 -6.91 0.73 -7.31
C ALA A 164 -6.56 -0.12 -6.09
N MET A 165 -6.36 0.50 -4.89
CA MET A 165 -5.79 -0.18 -3.72
C MET A 165 -6.65 -0.22 -2.45
N PRO A 166 -7.99 -0.13 -2.48
CA PRO A 166 -8.79 -0.11 -1.26
C PRO A 166 -8.57 -1.36 -0.39
N ARG A 167 -8.30 -2.53 -1.03
CA ARG A 167 -8.02 -3.77 -0.32
C ARG A 167 -6.67 -3.74 0.42
N LEU A 168 -5.65 -3.05 -0.11
CA LEU A 168 -4.36 -2.92 0.57
C LEU A 168 -4.46 -1.97 1.76
N PHE A 169 -5.19 -0.86 1.64
CA PHE A 169 -5.47 0.01 2.78
C PHE A 169 -6.20 -0.74 3.88
N LYS A 170 -7.27 -1.49 3.52
CA LYS A 170 -8.00 -2.32 4.47
C LYS A 170 -7.11 -3.39 5.11
N LEU A 171 -6.21 -4.00 4.36
CA LEU A 171 -5.25 -4.97 4.87
C LEU A 171 -4.38 -4.39 5.99
N ILE A 172 -3.91 -3.16 5.81
CA ILE A 172 -3.13 -2.43 6.81
C ILE A 172 -4.02 -2.01 7.99
N ASP A 173 -5.22 -1.48 7.74
CA ASP A 173 -6.15 -1.07 8.79
C ASP A 173 -6.54 -2.23 9.71
N ASP A 174 -6.76 -3.40 9.15
CA ASP A 174 -7.17 -4.61 9.87
C ASP A 174 -5.98 -5.32 10.55
N TRP A 175 -4.74 -4.97 10.21
CA TRP A 175 -3.56 -5.63 10.76
C TRP A 175 -3.47 -5.47 12.28
N LYS A 176 -3.17 -6.57 12.94
CA LYS A 176 -3.03 -6.67 14.40
C LYS A 176 -1.80 -7.50 14.74
N VAL A 177 -1.16 -7.15 15.84
CA VAL A 177 -0.07 -7.94 16.41
C VAL A 177 -0.60 -8.61 17.68
N LEU A 178 -0.60 -9.94 17.69
CA LEU A 178 -1.03 -10.73 18.85
C LEU A 178 0.03 -10.56 19.95
N GLY A 179 -0.43 -10.25 21.17
CA GLY A 179 0.48 -10.02 22.30
C GLY A 179 1.09 -8.61 22.39
N ALA A 180 0.79 -7.69 21.50
CA ALA A 180 1.13 -6.29 21.64
C ALA A 180 0.21 -5.65 22.71
N TYR A 181 0.68 -5.58 23.94
CA TYR A 181 -0.03 -5.03 25.12
C TYR A 181 0.72 -3.83 25.71
#